data_214d11cd761a1b92fad4404090d4cc1c
#
_entry.id   214d11cd761a1b92fad4404090d4cc1c
#
_cell.length_a   1.000
_cell.length_b   1.000
_cell.length_c   1.000
_cell.angle_alpha   90.00
_cell.angle_beta   90.00
_cell.angle_gamma   90.00
#
_symmetry.space_group_name_H-M   'P 1'
#
loop_
_entity.id
_entity.type
_entity.pdbx_description
1 polymer ?
#
loop_
_entity_poly.entity_id
_entity_poly.type
_entity_poly.pdbx_seq_one_letter_code
_entity_poly.pdbx_strand_id
1 'polypeptide(L)'
;MAERRACLYASRMPFWKVGRATGSQHTDGSAARDLAPHLEPISVFASDRSFEGWIVAAERRVTDLLNDHQHLRVCVDAAADAWEDVDRDEILFVAPPERPTDQQRRVHRRKNRVVALVGAYVVTGTVHMLPGNTFDPYLIRRQVQFLPMTDAWVTHRTDPAVELARPVVIVNTANLVELRPALTAL
;
A
#
# COMPACT_ATOMS: atom_id res chain seq x y z
N MET A 1 -29.06 -33.44 5.44
CA MET A 1 -27.65 -33.84 5.25
C MET A 1 -27.08 -32.92 4.18
N ALA A 2 -26.36 -31.89 4.60
CA ALA A 2 -25.75 -30.89 3.72
C ALA A 2 -24.24 -30.98 3.93
N GLU A 3 -23.54 -31.55 2.94
CA GLU A 3 -22.09 -31.63 2.91
C GLU A 3 -21.47 -30.24 2.79
N ARG A 4 -20.76 -29.85 3.83
CA ARG A 4 -19.89 -28.68 3.81
C ARG A 4 -18.62 -29.03 3.00
N ARG A 5 -18.54 -28.51 1.80
CA ARG A 5 -17.28 -28.53 1.03
C ARG A 5 -16.32 -27.54 1.69
N ALA A 6 -15.37 -28.07 2.43
CA ALA A 6 -14.20 -27.33 2.90
C ALA A 6 -13.33 -26.99 1.69
N CYS A 7 -13.29 -25.71 1.33
CA CYS A 7 -12.34 -25.19 0.35
C CYS A 7 -10.97 -25.11 1.03
N LEU A 8 -10.10 -26.08 0.75
CA LEU A 8 -8.69 -26.05 1.12
C LEU A 8 -7.99 -24.97 0.28
N TYR A 9 -7.91 -23.75 0.83
CA TYR A 9 -7.04 -22.71 0.29
C TYR A 9 -5.59 -23.09 0.62
N ALA A 10 -4.88 -23.58 -0.40
CA ALA A 10 -3.43 -23.74 -0.35
C ALA A 10 -2.80 -22.37 -0.11
N SER A 11 -2.24 -22.20 1.07
CA SER A 11 -1.42 -21.07 1.49
C SER A 11 -0.23 -20.94 0.54
N ARG A 12 -0.36 -20.16 -0.54
CA ARG A 12 0.80 -19.70 -1.29
C ARG A 12 1.46 -18.62 -0.46
N MET A 13 2.57 -18.96 0.14
CA MET A 13 3.46 -18.01 0.81
C MET A 13 3.79 -16.85 -0.13
N PRO A 14 3.66 -15.58 0.33
CA PRO A 14 4.01 -14.44 -0.49
C PRO A 14 5.52 -14.46 -0.79
N PHE A 15 5.86 -14.15 -2.03
CA PHE A 15 7.20 -14.20 -2.66
C PHE A 15 8.14 -13.07 -2.18
N TRP A 16 8.06 -12.59 -0.97
CA TRP A 16 8.92 -11.51 -0.48
C TRP A 16 10.00 -11.96 0.52
N LYS A 17 10.56 -13.16 0.34
CA LYS A 17 11.85 -13.46 0.97
C LYS A 17 12.89 -12.54 0.36
N VAL A 18 13.32 -11.52 1.10
CA VAL A 18 14.49 -10.73 0.79
C VAL A 18 15.74 -11.61 0.87
N GLY A 19 16.02 -12.30 -0.24
CA GLY A 19 17.33 -12.80 -0.52
C GLY A 19 18.11 -11.69 -1.21
N ARG A 20 19.32 -11.38 -0.73
CA ARG A 20 20.28 -10.53 -1.45
C ARG A 20 20.31 -10.97 -2.91
N ALA A 21 19.95 -10.06 -3.80
CA ALA A 21 20.01 -10.29 -5.23
C ALA A 21 21.47 -10.35 -5.68
N THR A 22 21.92 -11.55 -5.97
CA THR A 22 22.98 -11.79 -6.94
C THR A 22 22.35 -12.58 -8.07
N GLY A 23 22.28 -11.99 -9.26
CA GLY A 23 21.89 -12.69 -10.47
C GLY A 23 20.56 -12.25 -11.04
N SER A 24 20.63 -11.25 -11.90
CA SER A 24 19.62 -10.89 -12.89
C SER A 24 19.22 -12.14 -13.69
N GLN A 25 18.02 -12.65 -13.48
CA GLN A 25 17.31 -13.37 -14.53
C GLN A 25 16.08 -12.53 -14.87
N HIS A 26 16.20 -11.79 -15.96
CA HIS A 26 15.10 -11.24 -16.72
C HIS A 26 14.17 -12.41 -17.12
N THR A 27 13.15 -12.67 -16.34
CA THR A 27 11.97 -13.32 -16.87
C THR A 27 11.19 -12.25 -17.61
N ASP A 28 11.07 -12.46 -18.92
CA ASP A 28 10.41 -11.60 -19.88
C ASP A 28 9.03 -11.14 -19.39
N GLY A 29 8.99 -9.96 -18.80
CA GLY A 29 7.78 -9.19 -18.56
C GLY A 29 7.25 -8.50 -19.84
N SER A 30 7.62 -9.01 -21.02
CA SER A 30 7.27 -8.44 -22.31
C SER A 30 5.79 -8.55 -22.62
N ALA A 31 5.13 -9.63 -22.20
CA ALA A 31 3.71 -9.86 -22.54
C ALA A 31 2.73 -8.89 -21.85
N ALA A 32 3.08 -8.40 -20.65
CA ALA A 32 2.22 -7.44 -19.94
C ALA A 32 2.35 -6.00 -20.43
N ARG A 33 3.43 -5.67 -21.15
CA ARG A 33 3.67 -4.31 -21.68
C ARG A 33 2.86 -3.99 -22.93
N ASP A 34 2.42 -5.00 -23.66
CA ASP A 34 1.67 -4.81 -24.91
C ASP A 34 0.15 -4.68 -24.67
N LEU A 35 -0.37 -5.02 -23.48
CA LEU A 35 -1.81 -5.10 -23.22
C LEU A 35 -2.44 -3.82 -22.65
N ALA A 36 -1.69 -2.91 -22.04
CA ALA A 36 -2.23 -1.59 -21.67
C ALA A 36 -1.11 -0.62 -21.26
N PRO A 37 -0.89 0.48 -22.00
CA PRO A 37 0.15 1.46 -21.69
C PRO A 37 0.00 2.20 -20.36
N HIS A 38 -0.99 1.87 -19.54
CA HIS A 38 -1.34 2.56 -18.29
C HIS A 38 -1.49 1.67 -17.06
N LEU A 39 -1.10 0.39 -17.14
CA LEU A 39 -1.11 -0.50 -15.98
C LEU A 39 0.11 -0.25 -15.10
N GLU A 40 -0.13 0.07 -13.84
CA GLU A 40 0.91 0.32 -12.84
C GLU A 40 0.84 -0.73 -11.73
N PRO A 41 1.99 -1.31 -11.30
CA PRO A 41 2.01 -2.33 -10.25
C PRO A 41 1.61 -1.74 -8.90
N ILE A 42 0.87 -2.50 -8.12
CA ILE A 42 0.44 -2.13 -6.76
C ILE A 42 0.48 -3.34 -5.84
N SER A 43 0.85 -3.13 -4.58
CA SER A 43 0.66 -4.14 -3.53
C SER A 43 -0.50 -3.70 -2.64
N VAL A 44 -1.48 -4.58 -2.44
CA VAL A 44 -2.67 -4.34 -1.63
C VAL A 44 -2.63 -5.21 -0.39
N PHE A 45 -2.86 -4.59 0.77
CA PHE A 45 -2.95 -5.25 2.06
C PHE A 45 -4.35 -4.99 2.62
N ALA A 46 -5.20 -6.01 2.56
CA ALA A 46 -6.54 -6.00 3.09
C ALA A 46 -6.61 -6.70 4.45
N SER A 47 -7.76 -6.66 5.09
CA SER A 47 -7.98 -7.22 6.43
C SER A 47 -7.79 -8.74 6.51
N ASP A 48 -8.08 -9.45 5.42
CA ASP A 48 -8.07 -10.91 5.32
C ASP A 48 -6.93 -11.47 4.46
N ARG A 49 -6.30 -10.61 3.60
CA ARG A 49 -5.30 -11.05 2.63
C ARG A 49 -4.37 -9.92 2.18
N SER A 50 -3.26 -10.32 1.56
CA SER A 50 -2.40 -9.40 0.80
C SER A 50 -2.07 -9.99 -0.55
N PHE A 51 -1.99 -9.15 -1.58
CA PHE A 51 -1.67 -9.57 -2.93
C PHE A 51 -1.03 -8.44 -3.73
N GLU A 52 -0.39 -8.81 -4.82
CA GLU A 52 0.17 -7.90 -5.81
C GLU A 52 -0.68 -7.93 -7.07
N GLY A 53 -0.76 -6.80 -7.77
CA GLY A 53 -1.51 -6.68 -8.99
C GLY A 53 -1.17 -5.39 -9.74
N TRP A 54 -2.02 -5.01 -10.66
CA TRP A 54 -1.87 -3.80 -11.47
C TRP A 54 -3.16 -2.99 -11.44
N ILE A 55 -3.01 -1.67 -11.48
CA ILE A 55 -4.13 -0.72 -11.56
C ILE A 55 -4.01 0.15 -12.81
N VAL A 56 -5.13 0.63 -13.32
CA VAL A 56 -5.18 1.69 -14.31
C VAL A 56 -5.18 3.03 -13.57
N ALA A 57 -4.03 3.66 -13.46
CA ALA A 57 -3.92 4.92 -12.73
C ALA A 57 -4.16 6.16 -13.61
N ALA A 58 -4.03 6.04 -14.95
CA ALA A 58 -4.29 7.12 -15.92
C ALA A 58 -3.73 8.48 -15.47
N GLU A 59 -2.47 8.52 -15.06
CA GLU A 59 -1.76 9.70 -14.51
C GLU A 59 -2.31 10.26 -13.18
N ARG A 60 -3.39 9.68 -12.64
CA ARG A 60 -3.94 10.05 -11.33
C ARG A 60 -3.08 9.47 -10.21
N ARG A 61 -3.14 10.10 -9.06
CA ARG A 61 -2.52 9.54 -7.85
C ARG A 61 -3.38 8.39 -7.32
N VAL A 62 -2.73 7.34 -6.82
CA VAL A 62 -3.45 6.21 -6.19
C VAL A 62 -4.30 6.68 -5.00
N THR A 63 -3.81 7.68 -4.25
CA THR A 63 -4.59 8.31 -3.17
C THR A 63 -5.92 8.90 -3.65
N ASP A 64 -5.93 9.52 -4.84
CA ASP A 64 -7.14 10.11 -5.42
C ASP A 64 -8.10 9.02 -5.87
N LEU A 65 -7.59 7.93 -6.48
CA LEU A 65 -8.40 6.78 -6.84
C LEU A 65 -9.09 6.16 -5.62
N LEU A 66 -8.36 5.98 -4.52
CA LEU A 66 -8.88 5.42 -3.28
C LEU A 66 -9.92 6.32 -2.61
N ASN A 67 -9.78 7.65 -2.72
CA ASN A 67 -10.74 8.58 -2.14
C ASN A 67 -12.01 8.77 -2.98
N ASP A 68 -11.90 8.63 -4.31
CA ASP A 68 -13.00 8.90 -5.24
C ASP A 68 -13.91 7.69 -5.48
N HIS A 69 -13.42 6.47 -5.23
CA HIS A 69 -14.13 5.23 -5.53
C HIS A 69 -14.34 4.36 -4.29
N GLN A 70 -15.49 3.68 -4.20
CA GLN A 70 -15.79 2.72 -3.14
C GLN A 70 -14.97 1.43 -3.28
N HIS A 71 -14.60 1.08 -4.50
CA HIS A 71 -13.83 -0.13 -4.79
C HIS A 71 -12.56 0.25 -5.56
N LEU A 72 -11.45 -0.41 -5.20
CA LEU A 72 -10.22 -0.39 -5.98
C LEU A 72 -10.22 -1.58 -6.93
N ARG A 73 -10.26 -1.31 -8.23
CA ARG A 73 -10.19 -2.35 -9.24
C ARG A 73 -8.74 -2.70 -9.54
N VAL A 74 -8.37 -3.96 -9.30
CA VAL A 74 -7.00 -4.46 -9.45
C VAL A 74 -6.99 -5.63 -10.44
N CYS A 75 -6.11 -5.58 -11.42
CA CYS A 75 -5.82 -6.71 -12.28
C CYS A 75 -4.88 -7.65 -11.51
N VAL A 76 -5.35 -8.83 -11.17
CA VAL A 76 -4.58 -9.83 -10.41
C VAL A 76 -3.83 -10.81 -11.32
N ASP A 77 -4.26 -10.94 -12.56
CA ASP A 77 -3.58 -11.71 -13.60
C ASP A 77 -3.79 -11.02 -14.97
N ALA A 78 -2.74 -10.36 -15.44
CA ALA A 78 -2.80 -9.63 -16.70
C ALA A 78 -2.91 -10.56 -17.93
N ALA A 79 -2.40 -11.79 -17.85
CA ALA A 79 -2.46 -12.74 -18.95
C ALA A 79 -3.87 -13.34 -19.11
N ALA A 80 -4.60 -13.49 -18.00
CA ALA A 80 -5.96 -13.99 -17.95
C ALA A 80 -7.01 -12.86 -17.99
N ASP A 81 -6.61 -11.58 -18.05
CA ASP A 81 -7.48 -10.39 -17.89
C ASP A 81 -8.38 -10.50 -16.66
N ALA A 82 -7.81 -11.03 -15.56
CA ALA A 82 -8.53 -11.27 -14.33
C ALA A 82 -8.50 -10.02 -13.45
N TRP A 83 -9.66 -9.44 -13.20
CA TRP A 83 -9.84 -8.26 -12.38
C TRP A 83 -10.58 -8.58 -11.09
N GLU A 84 -10.19 -7.91 -10.03
CA GLU A 84 -10.81 -7.99 -8.72
C GLU A 84 -11.16 -6.59 -8.22
N ASP A 85 -12.37 -6.45 -7.71
CA ASP A 85 -12.82 -5.22 -7.05
C ASP A 85 -12.66 -5.41 -5.53
N VAL A 86 -11.80 -4.60 -4.92
CA VAL A 86 -11.51 -4.64 -3.48
C VAL A 86 -12.23 -3.48 -2.82
N ASP A 87 -13.07 -3.76 -1.83
CA ASP A 87 -13.74 -2.71 -1.06
C ASP A 87 -12.69 -1.88 -0.32
N ARG A 88 -12.74 -0.55 -0.48
CA ARG A 88 -11.79 0.36 0.15
C ARG A 88 -11.80 0.26 1.68
N ASP A 89 -12.94 -0.11 2.29
CA ASP A 89 -13.05 -0.22 3.74
C ASP A 89 -12.33 -1.47 4.28
N GLU A 90 -12.14 -2.49 3.44
CA GLU A 90 -11.33 -3.68 3.74
C GLU A 90 -9.82 -3.42 3.59
N ILE A 91 -9.43 -2.40 2.81
CA ILE A 91 -8.03 -2.06 2.59
C ILE A 91 -7.43 -1.49 3.88
N LEU A 92 -6.38 -2.12 4.38
CA LEU A 92 -5.56 -1.61 5.49
C LEU A 92 -4.58 -0.55 4.99
N PHE A 93 -3.83 -0.89 3.96
CA PHE A 93 -2.93 0.02 3.25
C PHE A 93 -2.58 -0.54 1.87
N VAL A 94 -2.05 0.35 1.02
CA VAL A 94 -1.50 -0.02 -0.28
C VAL A 94 -0.08 0.52 -0.43
N ALA A 95 0.77 -0.19 -1.16
CA ALA A 95 2.04 0.32 -1.64
C ALA A 95 1.89 0.61 -3.15
N PRO A 96 1.79 1.89 -3.52
CA PRO A 96 1.65 2.29 -4.92
C PRO A 96 2.97 2.08 -5.69
N PRO A 97 2.92 2.15 -7.04
CA PRO A 97 4.12 2.08 -7.86
C PRO A 97 5.10 3.21 -7.54
N GLU A 98 6.38 2.91 -7.67
CA GLU A 98 7.43 3.93 -7.56
C GLU A 98 7.36 4.84 -8.79
N ARG A 99 7.03 6.09 -8.57
CA ARG A 99 7.06 7.11 -9.62
C ARG A 99 8.25 8.04 -9.42
N PRO A 100 8.91 8.48 -10.51
CA PRO A 100 9.93 9.50 -10.41
C PRO A 100 9.37 10.74 -9.72
N THR A 101 10.05 11.23 -8.70
CA THR A 101 9.64 12.45 -8.01
C THR A 101 9.92 13.65 -8.91
N ASP A 102 8.89 14.33 -9.36
CA ASP A 102 9.04 15.63 -10.03
C ASP A 102 9.62 16.65 -9.04
N GLN A 103 10.92 16.92 -9.19
CA GLN A 103 11.64 17.83 -8.28
C GLN A 103 11.20 19.28 -8.39
N GLN A 104 10.48 19.66 -9.45
CA GLN A 104 10.12 21.05 -9.73
C GLN A 104 8.94 21.56 -8.91
N ARG A 105 8.15 20.67 -8.28
CA ARG A 105 6.97 21.03 -7.47
C ARG A 105 7.17 20.84 -5.97
N ARG A 106 8.31 21.24 -5.44
CA ARG A 106 8.55 21.16 -3.98
C ARG A 106 7.80 22.29 -3.26
N VAL A 107 6.59 22.01 -2.84
CA VAL A 107 5.93 22.80 -1.81
C VAL A 107 6.64 22.50 -0.49
N HIS A 108 7.12 23.53 0.23
CA HIS A 108 7.63 23.34 1.58
C HIS A 108 6.56 22.72 2.47
N ARG A 109 6.77 21.49 2.89
CA ARG A 109 5.88 20.77 3.81
C ARG A 109 6.61 20.44 5.09
N ARG A 110 5.91 20.56 6.21
CA ARG A 110 6.42 20.06 7.49
C ARG A 110 6.40 18.55 7.48
N LYS A 111 7.56 17.94 7.77
CA LYS A 111 7.73 16.48 7.86
C LYS A 111 7.53 16.03 9.30
N ASN A 112 6.65 15.08 9.51
CA ASN A 112 6.43 14.47 10.81
C ASN A 112 6.66 12.96 10.69
N ARG A 113 7.67 12.44 11.39
CA ARG A 113 7.91 11.00 11.49
C ARG A 113 6.86 10.42 12.42
N VAL A 114 6.13 9.40 11.96
CA VAL A 114 5.00 8.82 12.68
C VAL A 114 5.05 7.31 12.66
N VAL A 115 4.35 6.71 13.64
CA VAL A 115 4.06 5.28 13.69
C VAL A 115 2.54 5.13 13.61
N ALA A 116 2.07 4.35 12.67
CA ALA A 116 0.67 3.99 12.47
C ALA A 116 0.50 2.49 12.74
N LEU A 117 -0.42 2.14 13.62
CA LEU A 117 -0.85 0.76 13.83
C LEU A 117 -2.14 0.54 13.05
N VAL A 118 -2.11 -0.31 12.04
CA VAL A 118 -3.25 -0.62 11.17
C VAL A 118 -3.43 -2.13 11.05
N GLY A 119 -4.53 -2.64 11.57
CA GLY A 119 -4.72 -4.08 11.72
C GLY A 119 -3.57 -4.74 12.50
N ALA A 120 -2.96 -5.75 11.91
CA ALA A 120 -1.79 -6.44 12.48
C ALA A 120 -0.45 -5.81 12.08
N TYR A 121 -0.44 -4.71 11.32
CA TYR A 121 0.78 -4.08 10.81
C TYR A 121 1.15 -2.82 11.58
N VAL A 122 2.46 -2.57 11.64
CA VAL A 122 3.04 -1.32 12.12
C VAL A 122 3.72 -0.64 10.93
N VAL A 123 3.24 0.54 10.59
CA VAL A 123 3.78 1.36 9.49
C VAL A 123 4.50 2.55 10.11
N THR A 124 5.80 2.63 9.94
CA THR A 124 6.61 3.78 10.34
C THR A 124 6.96 4.58 9.10
N GLY A 125 6.65 5.87 9.06
CA GLY A 125 6.89 6.68 7.88
C GLY A 125 6.83 8.18 8.17
N THR A 126 6.92 8.99 7.12
CA THR A 126 6.86 10.44 7.19
C THR A 126 5.56 10.97 6.59
N VAL A 127 4.78 11.68 7.38
CA VAL A 127 3.60 12.42 6.93
C VAL A 127 3.98 13.86 6.58
N HIS A 128 3.52 14.33 5.43
CA HIS A 128 3.79 15.67 4.92
C HIS A 128 2.58 16.58 5.14
N MET A 129 2.72 17.59 6.00
CA MET A 129 1.67 18.52 6.35
C MET A 129 1.94 19.90 5.75
N LEU A 130 0.89 20.66 5.51
CA LEU A 130 1.03 22.06 5.10
C LEU A 130 1.69 22.88 6.23
N PRO A 131 2.45 23.94 5.90
CA PRO A 131 2.98 24.86 6.88
C PRO A 131 1.85 25.44 7.75
N GLY A 132 2.09 25.56 9.05
CA GLY A 132 1.09 26.05 10.01
C GLY A 132 0.18 24.97 10.60
N ASN A 133 0.07 23.79 9.99
CA ASN A 133 -0.70 22.70 10.58
C ASN A 133 0.11 22.00 11.67
N THR A 134 -0.53 21.75 12.81
CA THR A 134 0.03 20.93 13.88
C THR A 134 -0.32 19.48 13.63
N PHE A 135 0.61 18.55 13.92
CA PHE A 135 0.32 17.13 13.88
C PHE A 135 -0.70 16.79 14.98
N ASP A 136 -1.91 16.46 14.56
CA ASP A 136 -2.98 15.99 15.43
C ASP A 136 -3.56 14.71 14.83
N PRO A 137 -3.32 13.54 15.48
CA PRO A 137 -3.82 12.26 15.00
C PRO A 137 -5.34 12.21 14.84
N TYR A 138 -6.06 12.90 15.71
CA TYR A 138 -7.52 12.94 15.68
C TYR A 138 -8.05 13.69 14.46
N LEU A 139 -7.49 14.87 14.16
CA LEU A 139 -7.87 15.63 12.98
C LEU A 139 -7.50 14.92 11.69
N ILE A 140 -6.33 14.28 11.64
CA ILE A 140 -5.90 13.50 10.48
C ILE A 140 -6.92 12.40 10.16
N ARG A 141 -7.34 11.62 11.16
CA ARG A 141 -8.32 10.54 10.99
C ARG A 141 -9.69 11.04 10.48
N ARG A 142 -10.06 12.26 10.80
CA ARG A 142 -11.35 12.82 10.36
C ARG A 142 -11.30 13.49 8.99
N GLN A 143 -10.15 13.97 8.58
CA GLN A 143 -10.01 14.77 7.36
C GLN A 143 -9.55 13.96 6.15
N VAL A 144 -8.84 12.87 6.39
CA VAL A 144 -8.19 12.08 5.33
C VAL A 144 -8.47 10.61 5.55
N GLN A 145 -9.18 9.97 4.64
CA GLN A 145 -9.41 8.53 4.73
C GLN A 145 -8.15 7.73 4.36
N PHE A 146 -7.42 8.17 3.33
CA PHE A 146 -6.20 7.52 2.88
C PHE A 146 -5.00 8.45 3.07
N LEU A 147 -4.16 8.13 4.05
CA LEU A 147 -3.00 8.92 4.47
C LEU A 147 -1.73 8.44 3.78
N PRO A 148 -1.13 9.23 2.87
CA PRO A 148 0.15 8.89 2.29
C PRO A 148 1.29 9.12 3.29
N MET A 149 2.14 8.12 3.44
CA MET A 149 3.35 8.13 4.25
C MET A 149 4.56 7.85 3.35
N THR A 150 5.56 8.70 3.38
CA THR A 150 6.82 8.50 2.63
C THR A 150 7.90 7.88 3.50
N ASP A 151 8.94 7.34 2.86
CA ASP A 151 10.04 6.65 3.55
C ASP A 151 9.50 5.61 4.54
N ALA A 152 8.55 4.82 4.05
CA ALA A 152 7.76 3.93 4.88
C ALA A 152 8.45 2.58 5.11
N TRP A 153 8.35 2.13 6.35
CA TRP A 153 8.78 0.83 6.82
C TRP A 153 7.59 0.12 7.44
N VAL A 154 7.26 -1.05 6.93
CA VAL A 154 6.12 -1.86 7.38
C VAL A 154 6.63 -3.13 8.02
N THR A 155 6.13 -3.46 9.20
CA THR A 155 6.37 -4.73 9.89
C THR A 155 5.05 -5.33 10.34
N HIS A 156 5.00 -6.65 10.46
CA HIS A 156 3.85 -7.33 11.04
C HIS A 156 4.10 -7.65 12.51
N ARG A 157 3.09 -7.48 13.36
CA ARG A 157 3.26 -7.58 14.82
C ARG A 157 3.63 -8.97 15.32
N THR A 158 3.15 -10.00 14.64
CA THR A 158 3.32 -11.40 15.04
C THR A 158 4.19 -12.20 14.10
N ASP A 159 4.50 -11.68 12.92
CA ASP A 159 5.36 -12.34 11.94
C ASP A 159 6.57 -11.45 11.62
N PRO A 160 7.72 -11.70 12.27
CA PRO A 160 8.93 -10.90 12.04
C PRO A 160 9.53 -11.09 10.63
N ALA A 161 9.07 -12.10 9.88
CA ALA A 161 9.49 -12.27 8.50
C ALA A 161 8.81 -11.27 7.56
N VAL A 162 7.73 -10.61 8.01
CA VAL A 162 7.06 -9.56 7.25
C VAL A 162 7.73 -8.22 7.50
N GLU A 163 8.59 -7.84 6.57
CA GLU A 163 9.31 -6.57 6.59
C GLU A 163 9.34 -5.97 5.19
N LEU A 164 8.81 -4.76 5.04
CA LEU A 164 8.66 -4.10 3.76
C LEU A 164 9.10 -2.64 3.85
N ALA A 165 10.12 -2.25 3.09
CA ALA A 165 10.49 -0.85 2.88
C ALA A 165 9.92 -0.36 1.56
N ARG A 166 9.22 0.77 1.57
CA ARG A 166 8.65 1.40 0.36
C ARG A 166 8.82 2.91 0.40
N PRO A 167 9.06 3.55 -0.75
CA PRO A 167 9.11 5.01 -0.84
C PRO A 167 7.81 5.66 -0.39
N VAL A 168 6.68 5.01 -0.69
CA VAL A 168 5.34 5.47 -0.30
C VAL A 168 4.49 4.28 0.13
N VAL A 169 3.74 4.47 1.20
CA VAL A 169 2.62 3.61 1.62
C VAL A 169 1.42 4.51 1.88
N ILE A 170 0.24 4.11 1.45
CA ILE A 170 -1.01 4.84 1.67
C ILE A 170 -1.85 4.05 2.66
N VAL A 171 -2.01 4.57 3.86
CA VAL A 171 -2.68 3.92 4.98
C VAL A 171 -4.14 4.36 5.07
N ASN A 172 -5.06 3.42 5.22
CA ASN A 172 -6.47 3.70 5.48
C ASN A 172 -6.65 4.12 6.96
N THR A 173 -7.04 5.36 7.17
CA THR A 173 -7.20 5.92 8.52
C THR A 173 -8.42 5.37 9.25
N ALA A 174 -9.42 4.84 8.53
CA ALA A 174 -10.57 4.18 9.14
C ALA A 174 -10.17 2.90 9.88
N ASN A 175 -9.13 2.20 9.40
CA ASN A 175 -8.60 0.96 9.98
C ASN A 175 -7.43 1.20 10.96
N LEU A 176 -7.10 2.47 11.27
CA LEU A 176 -6.06 2.81 12.23
C LEU A 176 -6.51 2.48 13.66
N VAL A 177 -5.72 1.65 14.33
CA VAL A 177 -5.84 1.44 15.78
C VAL A 177 -5.18 2.61 16.52
N GLU A 178 -3.97 2.99 16.07
CA GLU A 178 -3.15 4.05 16.69
C GLU A 178 -2.40 4.83 15.61
N LEU A 179 -2.25 6.13 15.84
CA LEU A 179 -1.35 7.01 15.09
C LEU A 179 -0.64 7.92 16.08
N ARG A 180 0.69 7.88 16.12
CA ARG A 180 1.49 8.67 17.05
C ARG A 180 2.79 9.16 16.42
N PRO A 181 3.39 10.23 16.92
CA PRO A 181 4.73 10.63 16.54
C PRO A 181 5.73 9.49 16.81
N ALA A 182 6.66 9.27 15.88
CA ALA A 182 7.79 8.40 16.17
C ALA A 182 8.71 9.10 17.16
N LEU A 183 9.11 8.38 18.20
CA LEU A 183 10.12 8.90 19.12
C LEU A 183 11.44 8.99 18.35
N THR A 184 11.95 10.20 18.17
CA THR A 184 13.31 10.40 17.68
C THR A 184 14.23 10.01 18.83
N ALA A 185 15.02 8.95 18.69
CA ALA A 185 16.12 8.73 19.62
C ALA A 185 17.06 9.94 19.52
N LEU A 186 17.26 10.63 20.63
CA LEU A 186 18.21 11.72 20.81
C LEU A 186 19.64 11.19 20.73
#